data_0bfaf87a2715a4f608a744ab8fd5b1d8
#
_entry.id   0bfaf87a2715a4f608a744ab8fd5b1d8
#
_cell.length_a   1.000
_cell.length_b   1.000
_cell.length_c   1.000
_cell.angle_alpha   90.00
_cell.angle_beta   90.00
_cell.angle_gamma   90.00
#
_symmetry.space_group_name_H-M   'P 1'
#
loop_
_entity.id
_entity.type
_entity.pdbx_description
1 polymer ?
#
loop_
_entity_poly.entity_id
_entity_poly.type
_entity_poly.pdbx_seq_one_letter_code
_entity_poly.pdbx_strand_id
1 'polypeptide(L)'
;MRFLIGAALLTAAFAASASAESVGGKYRVDGTNFDGSPYHGTATITRSSNTTCRIHWDTGGTSSSGFCMLAKGSLAAAYKLGKDVGLVLYELGPDGTLKGYWTIADKSGAGTETLTPLQ
;
A
#
# COMPACT_ATOMS: atom_id res chain seq x y z
N MET A 1 -19.24 10.18 53.10
CA MET A 1 -18.95 9.55 52.34
C MET A 1 -18.52 10.05 51.17
N ARG A 2 -17.65 9.73 50.58
CA ARG A 2 -17.21 10.18 49.58
C ARG A 2 -16.94 9.35 48.65
N PHE A 3 -16.89 9.47 47.47
CA PHE A 3 -16.64 8.79 46.49
C PHE A 3 -15.61 9.18 45.81
N LEU A 4 -14.70 8.47 45.70
CA LEU A 4 -13.79 8.46 44.85
C LEU A 4 -14.18 8.06 43.65
N ILE A 5 -14.42 8.79 42.80
CA ILE A 5 -14.56 8.45 41.56
C ILE A 5 -13.24 8.35 41.05
N GLY A 6 -12.77 7.25 41.00
CA GLY A 6 -11.60 6.98 40.26
C GLY A 6 -11.88 7.29 38.86
N ALA A 7 -11.34 8.30 38.39
CA ALA A 7 -11.30 8.60 37.04
C ALA A 7 -10.63 7.43 36.37
N ALA A 8 -11.40 6.64 35.76
CA ALA A 8 -10.85 5.64 34.90
C ALA A 8 -10.17 6.39 33.81
N LEU A 9 -8.90 6.46 33.90
CA LEU A 9 -8.14 6.88 32.83
C LEU A 9 -8.26 5.86 31.80
N LEU A 10 -9.13 6.07 30.90
CA LEU A 10 -9.09 5.38 29.68
C LEU A 10 -7.91 5.88 28.94
N THR A 11 -6.83 5.28 29.19
CA THR A 11 -5.77 5.38 28.24
C THR A 11 -6.23 4.57 27.07
N ALA A 12 -6.82 5.22 26.13
CA ALA A 12 -6.96 4.62 24.85
C ALA A 12 -5.55 4.36 24.36
N ALA A 13 -5.15 3.14 24.41
CA ALA A 13 -3.96 2.75 23.71
C ALA A 13 -4.25 2.92 22.25
N PHE A 14 -3.73 3.97 21.68
CA PHE A 14 -3.74 4.09 20.28
C PHE A 14 -2.71 3.12 19.80
N ALA A 15 -3.15 1.97 19.39
CA ALA A 15 -2.31 1.17 18.54
C ALA A 15 -1.92 2.09 17.39
N ALA A 16 -0.65 2.34 17.26
CA ALA A 16 -0.17 3.15 16.18
C ALA A 16 -0.50 2.44 14.89
N SER A 17 -1.66 2.72 14.35
CA SER A 17 -1.95 2.30 13.01
C SER A 17 -1.19 3.22 12.07
N ALA A 18 -0.56 2.67 11.07
CA ALA A 18 0.03 3.48 10.03
C ALA A 18 -1.07 4.34 9.43
N SER A 19 -0.88 5.64 9.42
CA SER A 19 -1.83 6.56 8.82
C SER A 19 -1.43 6.82 7.38
N ALA A 20 -2.33 7.41 6.62
CA ALA A 20 -2.02 7.83 5.26
C ALA A 20 -0.77 8.71 5.22
N GLU A 21 -0.50 9.45 6.29
CA GLU A 21 0.65 10.34 6.35
C GLU A 21 1.97 9.60 6.39
N SER A 22 1.98 8.34 6.80
CA SER A 22 3.20 7.54 6.84
C SER A 22 3.50 6.84 5.52
N VAL A 23 2.59 6.89 4.55
CA VAL A 23 2.82 6.26 3.26
C VAL A 23 3.77 7.12 2.44
N GLY A 24 4.82 6.52 1.95
CA GLY A 24 5.82 7.19 1.12
C GLY A 24 7.20 6.59 1.32
N GLY A 25 8.08 6.79 0.35
CA GLY A 25 9.43 6.29 0.39
C GLY A 25 9.62 4.99 -0.37
N LYS A 26 10.63 4.24 0.01
CA LYS A 26 10.99 3.00 -0.68
C LYS A 26 10.45 1.77 0.01
N TYR A 27 10.07 0.79 -0.79
CA TYR A 27 9.47 -0.45 -0.32
C TYR A 27 10.11 -1.63 -1.03
N ARG A 28 10.22 -2.74 -0.30
CA ARG A 28 10.48 -4.04 -0.91
C ARG A 28 9.15 -4.57 -1.45
N VAL A 29 9.19 -5.13 -2.64
CA VAL A 29 8.00 -5.71 -3.28
C VAL A 29 8.12 -7.22 -3.30
N ASP A 30 7.08 -7.89 -2.82
CA ASP A 30 6.92 -9.34 -2.94
C ASP A 30 5.54 -9.58 -3.51
N GLY A 31 5.44 -10.24 -4.64
CA GLY A 31 4.17 -10.43 -5.31
C GLY A 31 4.05 -11.77 -6.01
N THR A 32 2.89 -12.00 -6.57
CA THR A 32 2.63 -13.15 -7.42
C THR A 32 2.00 -12.71 -8.73
N ASN A 33 2.40 -13.37 -9.80
CA ASN A 33 1.81 -13.21 -11.12
C ASN A 33 0.45 -13.90 -11.19
N PHE A 34 -0.25 -13.77 -12.31
CA PHE A 34 -1.58 -14.38 -12.48
C PHE A 34 -1.53 -15.89 -12.34
N ASP A 35 -0.41 -16.52 -12.69
CA ASP A 35 -0.25 -17.97 -12.58
C ASP A 35 0.25 -18.41 -11.19
N GLY A 36 0.38 -17.47 -10.26
CA GLY A 36 0.86 -17.76 -8.91
C GLY A 36 2.38 -17.73 -8.75
N SER A 37 3.14 -17.57 -9.84
CA SER A 37 4.59 -17.53 -9.73
C SER A 37 5.04 -16.25 -9.03
N PRO A 38 6.07 -16.31 -8.17
CA PRO A 38 6.50 -15.14 -7.40
C PRO A 38 7.32 -14.17 -8.22
N TYR A 39 7.28 -12.91 -7.83
CA TYR A 39 8.21 -11.90 -8.32
C TYR A 39 8.62 -10.99 -7.16
N HIS A 40 9.76 -10.32 -7.32
CA HIS A 40 10.32 -9.46 -6.29
C HIS A 40 10.87 -8.19 -6.92
N GLY A 41 11.05 -7.18 -6.11
CA GLY A 41 11.64 -5.94 -6.56
C GLY A 41 11.49 -4.83 -5.54
N THR A 42 11.42 -3.62 -6.04
CA THR A 42 11.27 -2.41 -5.22
C THR A 42 10.19 -1.51 -5.78
N ALA A 43 9.63 -0.70 -4.92
CA ALA A 43 8.69 0.35 -5.30
C ALA A 43 9.04 1.63 -4.57
N THR A 44 8.77 2.76 -5.20
CA THR A 44 8.94 4.07 -4.57
C THR A 44 7.64 4.83 -4.67
N ILE A 45 7.17 5.33 -3.54
CA ILE A 45 5.96 6.15 -3.47
C ILE A 45 6.36 7.56 -3.09
N THR A 46 5.93 8.54 -3.89
CA THR A 46 6.19 9.95 -3.64
C THR A 46 4.87 10.68 -3.48
N ARG A 47 4.66 11.29 -2.32
CA ARG A 47 3.41 12.02 -2.06
C ARG A 47 3.32 13.25 -2.94
N SER A 48 2.16 13.44 -3.54
CA SER A 48 1.87 14.62 -4.38
C SER A 48 0.94 15.59 -3.67
N SER A 49 0.11 15.08 -2.77
CA SER A 49 -0.81 15.87 -1.98
C SER A 49 -1.21 15.08 -0.74
N ASN A 50 -2.17 15.56 0.03
CA ASN A 50 -2.67 14.82 1.18
C ASN A 50 -3.39 13.53 0.79
N THR A 51 -3.89 13.45 -0.43
CA THR A 51 -4.68 12.31 -0.86
C THR A 51 -4.14 11.62 -2.10
N THR A 52 -3.09 12.16 -2.73
CA THR A 52 -2.55 11.56 -3.96
C THR A 52 -1.06 11.31 -3.87
N CYS A 53 -0.58 10.41 -4.68
CA CYS A 53 0.83 10.04 -4.75
C CYS A 53 1.19 9.55 -6.15
N ARG A 54 2.48 9.46 -6.41
CA ARG A 54 3.04 8.79 -7.58
C ARG A 54 3.72 7.53 -7.10
N ILE A 55 3.70 6.51 -7.92
CA ILE A 55 4.31 5.24 -7.58
C ILE A 55 5.09 4.70 -8.77
N HIS A 56 6.25 4.14 -8.49
CA HIS A 56 7.11 3.53 -9.50
C HIS A 56 7.57 2.17 -8.98
N TRP A 57 7.45 1.15 -9.81
CA TRP A 57 7.88 -0.21 -9.47
C TRP A 57 9.02 -0.63 -10.39
N ASP A 58 9.99 -1.35 -9.83
CA ASP A 58 11.00 -2.09 -10.56
C ASP A 58 10.92 -3.53 -10.08
N THR A 59 10.28 -4.39 -10.84
CA THR A 59 10.01 -5.75 -10.42
C THR A 59 10.22 -6.73 -11.57
N GLY A 60 10.91 -7.83 -11.27
CA GLY A 60 11.05 -8.91 -12.24
C GLY A 60 11.64 -8.50 -13.58
N GLY A 61 12.48 -7.47 -13.60
CA GLY A 61 13.07 -6.98 -14.84
C GLY A 61 12.20 -6.01 -15.63
N THR A 62 11.05 -5.61 -15.09
CA THR A 62 10.17 -4.64 -15.71
C THR A 62 10.01 -3.42 -14.83
N SER A 63 9.75 -2.27 -15.46
CA SER A 63 9.45 -1.04 -14.75
C SER A 63 8.05 -0.59 -15.11
N SER A 64 7.34 -0.08 -14.12
CA SER A 64 6.02 0.51 -14.34
C SER A 64 5.85 1.73 -13.45
N SER A 65 5.01 2.63 -13.86
CA SER A 65 4.75 3.87 -13.12
C SER A 65 3.28 4.21 -13.18
N GLY A 66 2.81 4.89 -12.16
CA GLY A 66 1.44 5.32 -12.10
C GLY A 66 1.20 6.36 -11.04
N PHE A 67 -0.06 6.60 -10.76
CA PHE A 67 -0.44 7.49 -9.69
C PHE A 67 -1.39 6.79 -8.75
N CYS A 68 -1.48 7.29 -7.54
CA CYS A 68 -2.26 6.64 -6.50
C CYS A 68 -3.10 7.62 -5.70
N MET A 69 -4.09 7.07 -5.07
CA MET A 69 -4.99 7.79 -4.19
C MET A 69 -5.02 7.08 -2.85
N LEU A 70 -4.97 7.89 -1.78
CA LEU A 70 -5.08 7.39 -0.42
C LEU A 70 -6.43 7.75 0.14
N ALA A 71 -7.14 6.79 0.67
CA ALA A 71 -8.43 7.02 1.32
C ALA A 71 -8.74 5.90 2.30
N LYS A 72 -9.02 6.28 3.54
CA LYS A 72 -9.55 5.35 4.55
C LYS A 72 -8.76 4.05 4.72
N GLY A 73 -7.45 4.17 4.80
CA GLY A 73 -6.61 3.00 5.02
C GLY A 73 -6.34 2.16 3.77
N SER A 74 -6.76 2.64 2.61
CA SER A 74 -6.51 1.97 1.33
C SER A 74 -5.70 2.86 0.42
N LEU A 75 -4.94 2.23 -0.46
CA LEU A 75 -4.22 2.92 -1.51
C LEU A 75 -4.58 2.25 -2.83
N ALA A 76 -5.16 3.00 -3.72
CA ALA A 76 -5.50 2.52 -5.06
C ALA A 76 -4.56 3.18 -6.07
N ALA A 77 -4.03 2.43 -6.99
CA ALA A 77 -3.15 2.97 -8.02
C ALA A 77 -3.54 2.48 -9.40
N ALA A 78 -3.40 3.36 -10.37
CA ALA A 78 -3.47 3.02 -11.77
C ALA A 78 -2.06 3.14 -12.33
N TYR A 79 -1.66 2.20 -13.16
CA TYR A 79 -0.30 2.19 -13.67
C TYR A 79 -0.25 1.77 -15.13
N LYS A 80 0.86 2.14 -15.77
CA LYS A 80 1.15 1.71 -17.13
C LYS A 80 2.31 0.74 -17.11
N LEU A 81 2.13 -0.37 -17.84
CA LEU A 81 3.15 -1.35 -18.04
C LEU A 81 3.25 -1.53 -19.56
N GLY A 82 4.19 -0.81 -20.19
CA GLY A 82 4.23 -0.72 -21.64
C GLY A 82 2.95 -0.06 -22.16
N LYS A 83 2.20 -0.77 -23.01
CA LYS A 83 0.92 -0.30 -23.53
C LYS A 83 -0.27 -0.72 -22.67
N ASP A 84 -0.02 -1.60 -21.70
CA ASP A 84 -1.08 -2.09 -20.84
C ASP A 84 -1.36 -1.11 -19.71
N VAL A 85 -2.59 -1.12 -19.22
CA VAL A 85 -3.00 -0.33 -18.08
C VAL A 85 -3.44 -1.27 -16.98
N GLY A 86 -2.94 -1.05 -15.78
CA GLY A 86 -3.26 -1.88 -14.64
C GLY A 86 -3.82 -1.11 -13.48
N LEU A 87 -4.38 -1.84 -12.55
CA LEU A 87 -4.89 -1.32 -11.29
C LEU A 87 -4.37 -2.18 -10.15
N VAL A 88 -4.08 -1.53 -9.03
CA VAL A 88 -3.75 -2.24 -7.80
C VAL A 88 -4.50 -1.58 -6.65
N LEU A 89 -4.96 -2.42 -5.73
CA LEU A 89 -5.62 -1.95 -4.53
C LEU A 89 -4.93 -2.57 -3.33
N TYR A 90 -4.38 -1.73 -2.48
CA TYR A 90 -3.71 -2.16 -1.26
C TYR A 90 -4.49 -1.74 -0.03
N GLU A 91 -4.42 -2.57 1.01
CA GLU A 91 -4.84 -2.22 2.35
C GLU A 91 -3.59 -1.87 3.15
N LEU A 92 -3.65 -0.79 3.90
CA LEU A 92 -2.55 -0.35 4.73
C LEU A 92 -2.60 -1.09 6.07
N GLY A 93 -1.55 -1.82 6.38
CA GLY A 93 -1.42 -2.51 7.64
C GLY A 93 -0.82 -1.62 8.73
N PRO A 94 -0.88 -2.07 10.00
CA PRO A 94 -0.42 -1.26 11.14
C PRO A 94 1.08 -1.01 11.17
N ASP A 95 1.85 -1.81 10.46
CA ASP A 95 3.31 -1.68 10.37
C ASP A 95 3.76 -0.90 9.14
N GLY A 96 2.84 -0.28 8.42
CA GLY A 96 3.13 0.43 7.19
C GLY A 96 3.19 -0.45 5.96
N THR A 97 2.94 -1.74 6.11
CA THR A 97 2.91 -2.69 5.00
C THR A 97 1.65 -2.47 4.17
N LEU A 98 1.80 -2.51 2.87
CA LEU A 98 0.67 -2.41 1.93
C LEU A 98 0.48 -3.76 1.27
N LYS A 99 -0.71 -4.34 1.41
CA LYS A 99 -1.02 -5.66 0.83
C LYS A 99 -2.23 -5.57 -0.06
N GLY A 100 -2.15 -6.18 -1.21
CA GLY A 100 -3.28 -6.12 -2.11
C GLY A 100 -3.21 -7.00 -3.32
N TYR A 101 -4.07 -6.65 -4.28
CA TYR A 101 -4.26 -7.37 -5.51
C TYR A 101 -4.10 -6.41 -6.67
N TRP A 102 -3.58 -6.93 -7.77
CA TRP A 102 -3.42 -6.15 -8.99
C TRP A 102 -3.96 -6.90 -10.19
N THR A 103 -4.30 -6.17 -11.22
CA THR A 103 -4.79 -6.74 -12.46
C THR A 103 -4.40 -5.84 -13.64
N ILE A 104 -4.66 -6.33 -14.83
CA ILE A 104 -4.38 -5.62 -16.08
C ILE A 104 -5.70 -5.52 -16.85
N ALA A 105 -5.94 -4.37 -17.46
CA ALA A 105 -7.14 -4.15 -18.27
C ALA A 105 -7.28 -5.21 -19.35
N ASP A 106 -8.50 -5.70 -19.50
CA ASP A 106 -8.89 -6.69 -20.51
C ASP A 106 -8.33 -8.09 -20.28
N LYS A 107 -7.65 -8.32 -19.17
CA LYS A 107 -7.17 -9.66 -18.81
C LYS A 107 -7.95 -10.20 -17.63
N SER A 108 -8.13 -11.51 -17.63
CA SER A 108 -8.79 -12.20 -16.53
C SER A 108 -7.75 -12.62 -15.51
N GLY A 109 -8.07 -12.47 -14.24
CA GLY A 109 -7.20 -12.88 -13.15
C GLY A 109 -6.69 -11.72 -12.33
N ALA A 110 -5.96 -12.06 -11.29
CA ALA A 110 -5.34 -11.10 -10.39
C ALA A 110 -4.03 -11.66 -9.86
N GLY A 111 -3.08 -10.77 -9.63
CA GLY A 111 -1.89 -11.09 -8.87
C GLY A 111 -1.99 -10.53 -7.48
N THR A 112 -1.04 -10.86 -6.63
CA THR A 112 -0.94 -10.29 -5.29
C THR A 112 0.32 -9.45 -5.20
N GLU A 113 0.33 -8.51 -4.26
CA GLU A 113 1.54 -7.74 -4.03
C GLU A 113 1.56 -7.22 -2.60
N THR A 114 2.74 -7.32 -1.98
CA THR A 114 2.97 -6.76 -0.66
C THR A 114 4.15 -5.81 -0.76
N LEU A 115 3.96 -4.61 -0.27
CA LEU A 115 5.02 -3.61 -0.17
C LEU A 115 5.40 -3.47 1.29
N THR A 116 6.67 -3.72 1.60
CA THR A 116 7.19 -3.61 2.96
C THR A 116 8.14 -2.42 3.01
N PRO A 117 7.92 -1.46 3.94
CA PRO A 117 8.80 -0.31 4.01
C PRO A 117 10.26 -0.70 4.21
N LEU A 118 11.14 -0.04 3.46
CA LEU A 118 12.59 -0.17 3.65
C LEU A 118 13.06 0.96 4.55
N GLN A 119 13.88 0.60 5.49
CA GLN A 119 14.41 1.56 6.45
C GLN A 119 15.60 2.32 5.89
#